data_e072dff0f97120d192f2b27200a700a5
#
_entry.id   e072dff0f97120d192f2b27200a700a5
#
_cell.length_a   1.000
_cell.length_b   1.000
_cell.length_c   1.000
_cell.angle_alpha   90.00
_cell.angle_beta   90.00
_cell.angle_gamma   90.00
#
_symmetry.space_group_name_H-M   'P 1'
#
loop_
_entity.id
_entity.type
_entity.pdbx_description
1 polymer ?
#
loop_
_entity_poly.entity_id
_entity_poly.type
_entity_poly.pdbx_seq_one_letter_code
_entity_poly.pdbx_strand_id
1 'polypeptide(L)'
;MVLSTHVPDLAALELLLGVAREGSLNGVARKAGVSQQAVSARIRAMERQTGVALVHRTPHGSTLTVEGVMIAEWAVRLLDVAADMDAGIAALRTGRHTRLRVSASSTISELLLPGWLASFRAEAPEGGNAPETVLTYANSATVITHVTEGIADIGFTEGPQQPPGLHGRAVGHDRLAVVVAPGHPWARRPRTVAAAELARTPLVSREAGSGTRDTFAAALTAVLGPGAEQAPPALSLSTTAAIRAAALAGAAPAVISELAVADDLADGRLVAVQTPELDLRRTLRAVWDGAASPPSGAARDLIAHILGRQTRQRRRARTRRRGTTAGSGS
;
A
#
# COMPACT_ATOMS: atom_id res chain seq x y z
N MET A 1 30.52 -14.15 18.10
CA MET A 1 31.18 -13.72 16.85
C MET A 1 31.48 -12.24 17.01
N VAL A 2 32.75 -11.84 16.92
CA VAL A 2 33.17 -10.43 17.03
C VAL A 2 33.17 -9.86 15.61
N LEU A 3 32.49 -8.73 15.40
CA LEU A 3 32.52 -8.04 14.10
C LEU A 3 33.93 -7.52 13.83
N SER A 4 34.33 -7.54 12.55
CA SER A 4 35.57 -6.96 12.08
C SER A 4 35.62 -5.46 12.35
N THR A 5 36.80 -4.92 12.65
CA THR A 5 37.05 -3.49 12.80
C THR A 5 36.79 -2.68 11.52
N HIS A 6 36.66 -3.36 10.36
CA HIS A 6 36.35 -2.73 9.08
C HIS A 6 34.89 -2.37 8.90
N VAL A 7 33.99 -2.83 9.78
CA VAL A 7 32.56 -2.50 9.70
C VAL A 7 32.33 -1.09 10.30
N PRO A 8 31.84 -0.12 9.50
CA PRO A 8 31.58 1.23 9.98
C PRO A 8 30.44 1.28 10.99
N ASP A 9 30.41 2.33 11.82
CA ASP A 9 29.29 2.58 12.70
C ASP A 9 28.03 3.10 11.94
N LEU A 10 26.86 2.93 12.56
CA LEU A 10 25.58 3.27 11.92
C LEU A 10 25.50 4.75 11.52
N ALA A 11 26.00 5.67 12.36
CA ALA A 11 25.97 7.09 12.05
C ALA A 11 26.84 7.46 10.82
N ALA A 12 27.99 6.76 10.64
CA ALA A 12 28.79 6.94 9.43
C ALA A 12 28.07 6.40 8.17
N LEU A 13 27.36 5.28 8.28
CA LEU A 13 26.56 4.71 7.20
C LEU A 13 25.39 5.62 6.83
N GLU A 14 24.70 6.25 7.78
CA GLU A 14 23.66 7.26 7.52
C GLU A 14 24.19 8.45 6.71
N LEU A 15 25.37 8.95 7.06
CA LEU A 15 26.01 10.03 6.29
C LEU A 15 26.37 9.62 4.86
N LEU A 16 26.84 8.38 4.63
CA LEU A 16 27.10 7.86 3.29
C LEU A 16 25.83 7.81 2.45
N LEU A 17 24.72 7.30 3.00
CA LEU A 17 23.41 7.33 2.34
C LEU A 17 22.91 8.74 2.10
N GLY A 18 23.19 9.67 3.02
CA GLY A 18 22.93 11.08 2.84
C GLY A 18 23.66 11.63 1.60
N VAL A 19 24.92 11.28 1.39
CA VAL A 19 25.69 11.69 0.19
C VAL A 19 25.06 11.15 -1.09
N ALA A 20 24.62 9.90 -1.08
CA ALA A 20 23.94 9.29 -2.23
C ALA A 20 22.64 10.05 -2.62
N ARG A 21 21.89 10.54 -1.62
CA ARG A 21 20.59 11.22 -1.82
C ARG A 21 20.77 12.70 -2.20
N GLU A 22 21.67 13.40 -1.51
CA GLU A 22 21.82 14.86 -1.65
C GLU A 22 22.79 15.29 -2.74
N GLY A 23 23.65 14.39 -3.21
CA GLY A 23 24.70 14.71 -4.18
C GLY A 23 25.75 15.70 -3.68
N SER A 24 25.74 16.09 -2.40
CA SER A 24 26.68 17.05 -1.83
C SER A 24 26.87 16.88 -0.33
N LEU A 25 28.13 17.03 0.15
CA LEU A 25 28.43 17.01 1.58
C LEU A 25 27.78 18.18 2.34
N ASN A 26 27.60 19.33 1.70
CA ASN A 26 26.89 20.47 2.28
C ASN A 26 25.38 20.19 2.50
N GLY A 27 24.75 19.51 1.55
CA GLY A 27 23.35 19.07 1.67
C GLY A 27 23.16 18.15 2.86
N VAL A 28 24.03 17.12 2.97
CA VAL A 28 24.05 16.20 4.10
C VAL A 28 24.26 16.92 5.44
N ALA A 29 25.25 17.80 5.49
CA ALA A 29 25.59 18.56 6.72
C ALA A 29 24.38 19.36 7.23
N ARG A 30 23.69 20.07 6.34
CA ARG A 30 22.50 20.86 6.66
C ARG A 30 21.37 19.99 7.20
N LYS A 31 21.11 18.82 6.57
CA LYS A 31 20.06 17.90 7.01
C LYS A 31 20.39 17.21 8.33
N ALA A 32 21.68 16.87 8.54
CA ALA A 32 22.13 16.22 9.75
C ALA A 32 22.37 17.21 10.92
N GLY A 33 22.23 18.53 10.72
CA GLY A 33 22.46 19.53 11.75
C GLY A 33 23.92 19.65 12.21
N VAL A 34 24.90 19.29 11.34
CA VAL A 34 26.34 19.30 11.61
C VAL A 34 27.11 20.14 10.59
N SER A 35 28.39 20.42 10.86
CA SER A 35 29.24 21.12 9.88
C SER A 35 29.63 20.23 8.70
N GLN A 36 29.84 20.83 7.52
CA GLN A 36 30.36 20.11 6.34
C GLN A 36 31.73 19.46 6.61
N GLN A 37 32.55 20.11 7.44
CA GLN A 37 33.83 19.57 7.85
C GLN A 37 33.67 18.29 8.66
N ALA A 38 32.68 18.22 9.55
CA ALA A 38 32.40 17.03 10.34
C ALA A 38 31.93 15.86 9.44
N VAL A 39 31.02 16.09 8.49
CA VAL A 39 30.63 15.08 7.50
C VAL A 39 31.82 14.59 6.72
N SER A 40 32.65 15.53 6.19
CA SER A 40 33.83 15.20 5.42
C SER A 40 34.86 14.39 6.22
N ALA A 41 35.07 14.72 7.51
CA ALA A 41 35.98 13.99 8.40
C ALA A 41 35.46 12.57 8.66
N ARG A 42 34.13 12.41 8.87
CA ARG A 42 33.51 11.11 9.13
C ARG A 42 33.58 10.19 7.92
N ILE A 43 33.31 10.71 6.71
CA ILE A 43 33.47 9.94 5.46
C ILE A 43 34.91 9.50 5.28
N ARG A 44 35.91 10.39 5.46
CA ARG A 44 37.33 10.03 5.38
C ARG A 44 37.75 8.99 6.45
N ALA A 45 37.18 9.04 7.63
CA ALA A 45 37.41 8.04 8.67
C ALA A 45 36.88 6.68 8.23
N MET A 46 35.69 6.63 7.64
CA MET A 46 35.09 5.41 7.10
C MET A 46 35.90 4.85 5.91
N GLU A 47 36.39 5.68 5.01
CA GLU A 47 37.28 5.27 3.91
C GLU A 47 38.58 4.62 4.43
N ARG A 48 39.19 5.22 5.47
CA ARG A 48 40.35 4.60 6.12
C ARG A 48 40.03 3.29 6.83
N GLN A 49 38.86 3.19 7.43
CA GLN A 49 38.41 2.00 8.15
C GLN A 49 38.11 0.85 7.19
N THR A 50 37.46 1.12 6.07
CA THR A 50 37.09 0.13 5.04
C THR A 50 38.25 -0.18 4.08
N GLY A 51 39.22 0.71 4.00
CA GLY A 51 40.38 0.57 3.08
C GLY A 51 40.07 0.94 1.62
N VAL A 52 38.87 1.49 1.34
CA VAL A 52 38.47 1.87 -0.03
C VAL A 52 37.91 3.29 -0.06
N ALA A 53 38.06 3.98 -1.20
CA ALA A 53 37.42 5.28 -1.41
C ALA A 53 35.92 5.07 -1.64
N LEU A 54 35.08 5.90 -0.99
CA LEU A 54 33.62 5.76 -1.02
C LEU A 54 32.95 6.93 -1.76
N VAL A 55 33.62 8.08 -1.83
CA VAL A 55 33.05 9.29 -2.36
C VAL A 55 34.01 9.96 -3.35
N HIS A 56 33.55 10.20 -4.56
CA HIS A 56 34.18 11.11 -5.52
C HIS A 56 33.77 12.54 -5.22
N ARG A 57 34.77 13.42 -5.07
CA ARG A 57 34.56 14.88 -4.89
C ARG A 57 34.82 15.59 -6.19
N THR A 58 33.85 16.38 -6.60
CA THR A 58 33.98 17.23 -7.80
C THR A 58 33.67 18.69 -7.44
N PRO A 59 34.04 19.68 -8.27
CA PRO A 59 33.67 21.06 -8.06
C PRO A 59 32.16 21.29 -8.01
N HIS A 60 31.37 20.36 -8.56
CA HIS A 60 29.92 20.46 -8.68
C HIS A 60 29.17 19.61 -7.63
N GLY A 61 29.88 18.86 -6.76
CA GLY A 61 29.22 18.02 -5.76
C GLY A 61 30.03 16.81 -5.34
N SER A 62 29.34 15.84 -4.78
CA SER A 62 29.95 14.57 -4.31
C SER A 62 29.07 13.40 -4.73
N THR A 63 29.65 12.41 -5.37
CA THR A 63 28.98 11.18 -5.80
C THR A 63 29.66 9.96 -5.17
N LEU A 64 28.96 8.85 -5.06
CA LEU A 64 29.54 7.61 -4.58
C LEU A 64 30.47 7.01 -5.64
N THR A 65 31.55 6.33 -5.20
CA THR A 65 32.33 5.41 -6.01
C THR A 65 31.57 4.11 -6.24
N VAL A 66 32.09 3.18 -7.04
CA VAL A 66 31.50 1.84 -7.22
C VAL A 66 31.47 1.11 -5.87
N GLU A 67 32.57 1.17 -5.11
CA GLU A 67 32.67 0.60 -3.75
C GLU A 67 31.72 1.30 -2.78
N GLY A 68 31.59 2.64 -2.91
CA GLY A 68 30.62 3.42 -2.14
C GLY A 68 29.17 3.01 -2.37
N VAL A 69 28.80 2.70 -3.61
CA VAL A 69 27.45 2.17 -3.93
C VAL A 69 27.23 0.82 -3.28
N MET A 70 28.19 -0.11 -3.37
CA MET A 70 28.08 -1.44 -2.74
C MET A 70 27.92 -1.34 -1.23
N ILE A 71 28.72 -0.49 -0.56
CA ILE A 71 28.60 -0.28 0.89
C ILE A 71 27.27 0.40 1.23
N ALA A 72 26.80 1.33 0.40
CA ALA A 72 25.50 1.97 0.60
C ALA A 72 24.33 0.97 0.51
N GLU A 73 24.38 -0.01 -0.40
CA GLU A 73 23.39 -1.09 -0.48
C GLU A 73 23.36 -1.97 0.78
N TRP A 74 24.53 -2.26 1.36
CA TRP A 74 24.61 -2.97 2.64
C TRP A 74 24.14 -2.09 3.80
N ALA A 75 24.49 -0.79 3.76
CA ALA A 75 24.09 0.19 4.78
C ALA A 75 22.58 0.32 4.89
N VAL A 76 21.84 0.32 3.77
CA VAL A 76 20.37 0.35 3.79
C VAL A 76 19.83 -0.79 4.63
N ARG A 77 20.28 -2.03 4.40
CA ARG A 77 19.80 -3.22 5.12
C ARG A 77 20.17 -3.18 6.62
N LEU A 78 21.37 -2.70 6.94
CA LEU A 78 21.85 -2.59 8.31
C LEU A 78 21.08 -1.53 9.09
N LEU A 79 20.84 -0.38 8.48
CA LEU A 79 20.07 0.72 9.09
C LEU A 79 18.59 0.35 9.24
N ASP A 80 18.01 -0.41 8.31
CA ASP A 80 16.66 -0.95 8.46
C ASP A 80 16.56 -1.85 9.71
N VAL A 81 17.53 -2.75 9.93
CA VAL A 81 17.57 -3.61 11.13
C VAL A 81 17.80 -2.78 12.40
N ALA A 82 18.65 -1.74 12.35
CA ALA A 82 18.88 -0.84 13.47
C ALA A 82 17.62 -0.04 13.83
N ALA A 83 16.89 0.46 12.83
CA ALA A 83 15.59 1.12 13.04
C ALA A 83 14.57 0.17 13.65
N ASP A 84 14.57 -1.11 13.23
CA ASP A 84 13.74 -2.15 13.84
C ASP A 84 14.06 -2.35 15.32
N MET A 85 15.33 -2.41 15.65
CA MET A 85 15.78 -2.54 17.04
C MET A 85 15.39 -1.33 17.87
N ASP A 86 15.55 -0.10 17.35
CA ASP A 86 15.18 1.13 18.05
C ASP A 86 13.66 1.17 18.29
N ALA A 87 12.85 0.85 17.29
CA ALA A 87 11.40 0.74 17.44
C ALA A 87 11.03 -0.34 18.46
N GLY A 88 11.73 -1.49 18.47
CA GLY A 88 11.56 -2.55 19.48
C GLY A 88 11.88 -2.06 20.88
N ILE A 89 12.99 -1.36 21.06
CA ILE A 89 13.41 -0.76 22.35
C ILE A 89 12.37 0.28 22.81
N ALA A 90 11.92 1.16 21.91
CA ALA A 90 10.90 2.16 22.24
C ALA A 90 9.58 1.49 22.67
N ALA A 91 9.19 0.41 22.02
CA ALA A 91 8.03 -0.38 22.37
C ALA A 91 8.18 -1.06 23.74
N LEU A 92 9.35 -1.66 24.04
CA LEU A 92 9.68 -2.21 25.37
C LEU A 92 9.58 -1.15 26.47
N ARG A 93 10.12 0.06 26.23
CA ARG A 93 10.11 1.16 27.21
C ARG A 93 8.72 1.71 27.49
N THR A 94 7.82 1.68 26.52
CA THR A 94 6.48 2.28 26.61
C THR A 94 5.36 1.29 26.89
N GLY A 95 5.66 0.00 27.01
CA GLY A 95 4.65 -1.07 27.13
C GLY A 95 3.72 -1.15 25.91
N ARG A 96 4.05 -0.48 24.79
CA ARG A 96 3.23 -0.41 23.57
C ARG A 96 3.25 -1.67 22.72
N HIS A 97 3.87 -2.77 23.19
CA HIS A 97 3.82 -4.06 22.49
C HIS A 97 2.41 -4.66 22.36
N THR A 98 1.44 -4.06 23.06
CA THR A 98 0.09 -4.63 23.14
C THR A 98 -0.91 -4.00 22.19
N ARG A 99 -0.55 -2.95 21.42
CA ARG A 99 -1.54 -2.25 20.59
C ARG A 99 -1.01 -1.96 19.18
N LEU A 100 -1.75 -2.41 18.16
CA LEU A 100 -1.53 -2.11 16.75
C LEU A 100 -2.66 -1.20 16.24
N ARG A 101 -2.32 0.03 15.84
CA ARG A 101 -3.29 0.98 15.28
C ARG A 101 -3.29 0.84 13.76
N VAL A 102 -4.41 0.40 13.22
CA VAL A 102 -4.62 0.19 11.79
C VAL A 102 -5.68 1.17 11.29
N SER A 103 -5.39 1.90 10.22
CA SER A 103 -6.40 2.66 9.49
C SER A 103 -6.61 2.02 8.12
N ALA A 104 -7.87 1.82 7.70
CA ALA A 104 -8.14 1.12 6.46
C ALA A 104 -9.31 1.73 5.67
N SER A 105 -9.14 1.72 4.34
CA SER A 105 -10.19 2.12 3.41
C SER A 105 -11.36 1.12 3.41
N SER A 106 -12.51 1.59 2.94
CA SER A 106 -13.81 0.91 3.03
C SER A 106 -13.78 -0.54 2.59
N THR A 107 -13.37 -0.81 1.35
CA THR A 107 -13.36 -2.17 0.81
C THR A 107 -12.46 -3.10 1.62
N ILE A 108 -11.28 -2.60 2.02
CA ILE A 108 -10.33 -3.41 2.78
C ILE A 108 -10.83 -3.65 4.20
N SER A 109 -11.33 -2.62 4.88
CA SER A 109 -11.83 -2.70 6.26
C SER A 109 -13.09 -3.56 6.40
N GLU A 110 -13.98 -3.51 5.40
CA GLU A 110 -15.24 -4.24 5.45
C GLU A 110 -15.10 -5.71 4.99
N LEU A 111 -14.28 -5.96 3.94
CA LEU A 111 -14.31 -7.25 3.26
C LEU A 111 -13.08 -8.14 3.51
N LEU A 112 -11.92 -7.55 3.79
CA LEU A 112 -10.66 -8.29 3.82
C LEU A 112 -10.00 -8.32 5.20
N LEU A 113 -9.91 -7.17 5.83
CA LEU A 113 -9.14 -6.99 7.06
C LEU A 113 -9.67 -7.81 8.24
N PRO A 114 -11.00 -7.97 8.44
CA PRO A 114 -11.51 -8.83 9.50
C PRO A 114 -11.01 -10.27 9.39
N GLY A 115 -11.02 -10.84 8.19
CA GLY A 115 -10.49 -12.18 7.93
C GLY A 115 -8.97 -12.28 8.08
N TRP A 116 -8.23 -11.23 7.71
CA TRP A 116 -6.78 -11.17 7.92
C TRP A 116 -6.43 -11.10 9.39
N LEU A 117 -7.09 -10.23 10.16
CA LEU A 117 -6.85 -10.09 11.59
C LEU A 117 -7.26 -11.33 12.40
N ALA A 118 -8.39 -11.95 12.06
CA ALA A 118 -8.82 -13.18 12.70
C ALA A 118 -7.78 -14.31 12.54
N SER A 119 -7.27 -14.47 11.30
CA SER A 119 -6.25 -15.48 11.04
C SER A 119 -4.87 -15.10 11.59
N PHE A 120 -4.51 -13.84 11.64
CA PHE A 120 -3.28 -13.35 12.25
C PHE A 120 -3.26 -13.67 13.75
N ARG A 121 -4.38 -13.45 14.44
CA ARG A 121 -4.52 -13.82 15.86
C ARG A 121 -4.47 -15.32 16.10
N ALA A 122 -5.07 -16.11 15.20
CA ALA A 122 -5.09 -17.57 15.33
C ALA A 122 -3.72 -18.23 15.09
N GLU A 123 -2.83 -17.59 14.34
CA GLU A 123 -1.45 -18.06 14.11
C GLU A 123 -0.45 -17.53 15.17
N ALA A 124 -0.91 -16.70 16.14
CA ALA A 124 -0.06 -16.24 17.24
C ALA A 124 0.36 -17.45 18.12
N PRO A 125 1.63 -17.52 18.60
CA PRO A 125 2.09 -18.60 19.46
C PRO A 125 1.24 -18.70 20.73
N GLU A 126 0.98 -19.95 21.18
CA GLU A 126 0.31 -20.20 22.46
C GLU A 126 1.11 -19.52 23.60
N GLY A 127 0.44 -18.65 24.37
CA GLY A 127 1.08 -17.85 25.44
C GLY A 127 1.70 -16.53 24.98
N GLY A 128 1.74 -16.24 23.68
CA GLY A 128 2.09 -14.92 23.15
C GLY A 128 0.90 -13.95 23.26
N ASN A 129 1.13 -12.76 23.83
CA ASN A 129 0.13 -11.70 23.85
C ASN A 129 -0.04 -11.17 22.41
N ALA A 130 -1.05 -11.66 21.68
CA ALA A 130 -1.42 -11.05 20.41
C ALA A 130 -1.75 -9.57 20.64
N PRO A 131 -1.21 -8.63 19.83
CA PRO A 131 -1.44 -7.22 20.04
C PRO A 131 -2.93 -6.89 19.93
N GLU A 132 -3.41 -6.05 20.85
CA GLU A 132 -4.72 -5.42 20.70
C GLU A 132 -4.71 -4.63 19.39
N THR A 133 -5.55 -5.01 18.44
CA THR A 133 -5.64 -4.29 17.17
C THR A 133 -6.80 -3.32 17.23
N VAL A 134 -6.50 -2.04 17.06
CA VAL A 134 -7.49 -0.98 16.93
C VAL A 134 -7.61 -0.62 15.47
N LEU A 135 -8.77 -0.93 14.90
CA LEU A 135 -9.08 -0.62 13.52
C LEU A 135 -9.89 0.66 13.41
N THR A 136 -9.38 1.64 12.67
CA THR A 136 -10.08 2.86 12.30
C THR A 136 -10.51 2.77 10.84
N TYR A 137 -11.80 2.88 10.61
CA TYR A 137 -12.38 3.01 9.28
C TYR A 137 -12.20 4.45 8.75
N ALA A 138 -11.79 4.58 7.48
CA ALA A 138 -11.66 5.87 6.80
C ALA A 138 -11.74 5.71 5.27
N ASN A 139 -11.70 6.80 4.49
CA ASN A 139 -11.41 6.70 3.07
C ASN A 139 -9.88 6.74 2.82
N SER A 140 -9.44 6.47 1.59
CA SER A 140 -8.01 6.36 1.28
C SER A 140 -7.23 7.64 1.59
N ALA A 141 -7.79 8.82 1.34
CA ALA A 141 -7.15 10.10 1.66
C ALA A 141 -6.95 10.28 3.17
N THR A 142 -7.97 9.98 3.96
CA THR A 142 -7.90 10.04 5.43
C THR A 142 -6.95 8.99 6.01
N VAL A 143 -6.90 7.78 5.41
CA VAL A 143 -5.91 6.75 5.81
C VAL A 143 -4.49 7.27 5.64
N ILE A 144 -4.20 7.94 4.51
CA ILE A 144 -2.90 8.56 4.25
C ILE A 144 -2.56 9.58 5.33
N THR A 145 -3.50 10.47 5.66
CA THR A 145 -3.34 11.46 6.74
C THR A 145 -3.06 10.78 8.08
N HIS A 146 -3.84 9.75 8.45
CA HIS A 146 -3.64 9.03 9.72
C HIS A 146 -2.25 8.41 9.84
N VAL A 147 -1.70 7.91 8.74
CA VAL A 147 -0.33 7.34 8.72
C VAL A 147 0.71 8.46 8.81
N THR A 148 0.58 9.52 8.02
CA THR A 148 1.53 10.65 7.98
C THR A 148 1.60 11.38 9.33
N GLU A 149 0.47 11.51 10.03
CA GLU A 149 0.38 12.15 11.35
C GLU A 149 0.68 11.19 12.52
N GLY A 150 1.00 9.93 12.25
CA GLY A 150 1.28 8.93 13.29
C GLY A 150 0.05 8.54 14.13
N ILE A 151 -1.16 8.80 13.66
CA ILE A 151 -2.42 8.36 14.28
C ILE A 151 -2.57 6.84 14.11
N ALA A 152 -2.15 6.31 12.96
CA ALA A 152 -2.08 4.88 12.67
C ALA A 152 -0.62 4.45 12.45
N ASP A 153 -0.29 3.23 12.91
CA ASP A 153 1.02 2.62 12.72
C ASP A 153 1.16 2.07 11.30
N ILE A 154 0.04 1.69 10.69
CA ILE A 154 -0.06 1.19 9.32
C ILE A 154 -1.42 1.56 8.72
N GLY A 155 -1.41 1.92 7.44
CA GLY A 155 -2.61 2.16 6.65
C GLY A 155 -2.85 1.07 5.60
N PHE A 156 -4.10 0.85 5.26
CA PHE A 156 -4.48 0.06 4.08
C PHE A 156 -5.31 0.91 3.15
N THR A 157 -4.81 1.12 1.94
CA THR A 157 -5.43 1.96 0.91
C THR A 157 -5.71 1.19 -0.37
N GLU A 158 -6.63 1.70 -1.13
CA GLU A 158 -6.94 1.27 -2.49
C GLU A 158 -6.90 2.49 -3.40
N GLY A 159 -6.45 2.32 -4.63
CA GLY A 159 -6.38 3.45 -5.56
C GLY A 159 -5.47 3.17 -6.75
N PRO A 160 -5.48 4.08 -7.74
CA PRO A 160 -4.73 3.90 -8.98
C PRO A 160 -3.22 3.98 -8.75
N GLN A 161 -2.77 4.75 -7.79
CA GLN A 161 -1.34 5.03 -7.55
C GLN A 161 -0.94 4.83 -6.09
N GLN A 162 0.37 4.71 -5.87
CA GLN A 162 0.93 4.74 -4.52
C GLN A 162 0.90 6.18 -3.99
N PRO A 163 0.47 6.37 -2.72
CA PRO A 163 0.51 7.69 -2.10
C PRO A 163 1.92 8.27 -2.07
N PRO A 164 2.11 9.54 -2.49
CA PRO A 164 3.39 10.19 -2.40
C PRO A 164 3.82 10.37 -0.94
N GLY A 165 5.13 10.28 -0.69
CA GLY A 165 5.71 10.47 0.65
C GLY A 165 5.60 9.27 1.58
N LEU A 166 4.79 8.27 1.29
CA LEU A 166 4.66 7.05 2.07
C LEU A 166 5.32 5.86 1.35
N HIS A 167 5.87 4.96 2.15
CA HIS A 167 6.24 3.63 1.65
C HIS A 167 5.00 2.76 1.55
N GLY A 168 5.04 1.78 0.63
CA GLY A 168 3.88 0.91 0.46
C GLY A 168 4.23 -0.42 -0.17
N ARG A 169 3.41 -1.43 0.14
CA ARG A 169 3.51 -2.76 -0.42
C ARG A 169 2.16 -3.26 -0.90
N ALA A 170 2.12 -3.82 -2.10
CA ALA A 170 0.91 -4.45 -2.60
C ALA A 170 0.54 -5.67 -1.73
N VAL A 171 -0.66 -5.63 -1.16
CA VAL A 171 -1.24 -6.69 -0.33
C VAL A 171 -2.43 -7.36 -1.00
N GLY A 172 -2.75 -6.99 -2.23
CA GLY A 172 -3.80 -7.59 -3.03
C GLY A 172 -4.13 -6.79 -4.27
N HIS A 173 -5.06 -7.34 -5.02
CA HIS A 173 -5.66 -6.69 -6.17
C HIS A 173 -7.17 -6.85 -6.10
N ASP A 174 -7.86 -5.86 -6.61
CA ASP A 174 -9.31 -5.84 -6.73
C ASP A 174 -9.69 -5.27 -8.10
N ARG A 175 -10.93 -5.47 -8.48
CA ARG A 175 -11.51 -4.88 -9.66
C ARG A 175 -12.82 -4.21 -9.29
N LEU A 176 -13.07 -3.05 -9.86
CA LEU A 176 -14.37 -2.40 -9.76
C LEU A 176 -15.30 -2.93 -10.86
N ALA A 177 -16.57 -3.04 -10.51
CA ALA A 177 -17.65 -3.32 -11.43
C ALA A 177 -18.61 -2.14 -11.49
N VAL A 178 -19.15 -1.89 -12.68
CA VAL A 178 -20.36 -1.08 -12.84
C VAL A 178 -21.54 -2.02 -12.69
N VAL A 179 -22.41 -1.76 -11.73
CA VAL A 179 -23.54 -2.63 -11.43
C VAL A 179 -24.85 -1.86 -11.46
N VAL A 180 -25.92 -2.57 -11.81
CA VAL A 180 -27.28 -2.04 -11.85
C VAL A 180 -28.29 -3.06 -11.28
N ALA A 181 -29.42 -2.59 -10.80
CA ALA A 181 -30.54 -3.47 -10.48
C ALA A 181 -31.11 -4.14 -11.75
N PRO A 182 -31.72 -5.34 -11.68
CA PRO A 182 -32.22 -6.07 -12.85
C PRO A 182 -33.23 -5.31 -13.69
N GLY A 183 -33.98 -4.38 -13.10
CA GLY A 183 -34.95 -3.53 -13.80
C GLY A 183 -34.35 -2.38 -14.61
N HIS A 184 -33.08 -2.07 -14.42
CA HIS A 184 -32.42 -0.95 -15.10
C HIS A 184 -32.29 -1.18 -16.62
N PRO A 185 -32.39 -0.13 -17.48
CA PRO A 185 -32.25 -0.28 -18.94
C PRO A 185 -30.94 -0.96 -19.37
N TRP A 186 -29.84 -0.72 -18.68
CA TRP A 186 -28.53 -1.36 -18.98
C TRP A 186 -28.52 -2.87 -18.71
N ALA A 187 -29.39 -3.38 -17.85
CA ALA A 187 -29.51 -4.82 -17.63
C ALA A 187 -30.15 -5.56 -18.82
N ARG A 188 -30.94 -4.86 -19.63
CA ARG A 188 -31.71 -5.42 -20.74
C ARG A 188 -31.00 -5.35 -22.10
N ARG A 189 -29.92 -4.52 -22.24
CA ARG A 189 -29.14 -4.36 -23.47
C ARG A 189 -28.01 -5.41 -23.54
N PRO A 190 -27.35 -5.63 -24.72
CA PRO A 190 -26.05 -6.24 -24.71
C PRO A 190 -25.18 -5.43 -23.69
N ARG A 191 -24.81 -6.03 -22.63
CA ARG A 191 -24.34 -5.52 -21.33
C ARG A 191 -23.08 -4.64 -21.40
N THR A 192 -22.98 -3.80 -22.44
CA THR A 192 -21.83 -2.93 -22.70
C THR A 192 -22.27 -1.47 -22.68
N VAL A 193 -21.55 -0.66 -21.88
CA VAL A 193 -21.76 0.79 -21.78
C VAL A 193 -20.43 1.48 -22.05
N ALA A 194 -20.44 2.48 -22.95
CA ALA A 194 -19.27 3.25 -23.32
C ALA A 194 -18.82 4.19 -22.18
N ALA A 195 -17.51 4.49 -22.13
CA ALA A 195 -16.93 5.40 -21.14
C ALA A 195 -17.62 6.78 -21.16
N ALA A 196 -17.95 7.32 -22.36
CA ALA A 196 -18.63 8.59 -22.51
C ALA A 196 -20.09 8.58 -21.99
N GLU A 197 -20.80 7.45 -22.06
CA GLU A 197 -22.13 7.29 -21.48
C GLU A 197 -22.05 7.25 -19.95
N LEU A 198 -21.09 6.49 -19.42
CA LEU A 198 -20.83 6.42 -17.98
C LEU A 198 -20.45 7.79 -17.37
N ALA A 199 -19.61 8.56 -18.05
CA ALA A 199 -19.22 9.88 -17.58
C ALA A 199 -20.42 10.83 -17.48
N ARG A 200 -21.41 10.72 -18.36
CA ARG A 200 -22.62 11.58 -18.37
C ARG A 200 -23.77 11.05 -17.53
N THR A 201 -23.65 9.86 -16.96
CA THR A 201 -24.71 9.25 -16.16
C THR A 201 -24.50 9.55 -14.67
N PRO A 202 -25.49 10.11 -13.95
CA PRO A 202 -25.43 10.23 -12.51
C PRO A 202 -25.37 8.84 -11.86
N LEU A 203 -24.29 8.56 -11.13
CA LEU A 203 -24.02 7.27 -10.50
C LEU A 203 -24.20 7.35 -8.98
N VAL A 204 -24.47 6.23 -8.33
CA VAL A 204 -24.18 6.07 -6.90
C VAL A 204 -22.67 5.96 -6.77
N SER A 205 -22.07 6.92 -6.11
CA SER A 205 -20.62 7.07 -6.01
C SER A 205 -20.16 7.19 -4.57
N ARG A 206 -18.89 6.90 -4.36
CA ARG A 206 -18.20 7.19 -3.10
C ARG A 206 -17.91 8.69 -2.98
N GLU A 207 -17.70 9.11 -1.76
CA GLU A 207 -17.27 10.48 -1.41
C GLU A 207 -15.89 10.83 -2.00
N ALA A 208 -15.53 12.11 -1.99
CA ALA A 208 -14.20 12.59 -2.36
C ALA A 208 -13.13 11.99 -1.43
N GLY A 209 -11.96 11.65 -1.99
CA GLY A 209 -10.87 10.98 -1.27
C GLY A 209 -11.02 9.45 -1.16
N SER A 210 -12.09 8.88 -1.73
CA SER A 210 -12.24 7.43 -1.82
C SER A 210 -11.42 6.87 -3.00
N GLY A 211 -10.59 5.86 -2.73
CA GLY A 211 -9.84 5.17 -3.77
C GLY A 211 -10.71 4.49 -4.84
N THR A 212 -11.96 4.14 -4.53
CA THR A 212 -12.93 3.66 -5.52
C THR A 212 -13.29 4.76 -6.52
N ARG A 213 -13.64 5.95 -6.01
CA ARG A 213 -13.96 7.11 -6.85
C ARG A 213 -12.76 7.54 -7.68
N ASP A 214 -11.57 7.60 -7.07
CA ASP A 214 -10.35 8.02 -7.74
C ASP A 214 -9.92 7.03 -8.84
N THR A 215 -10.07 5.71 -8.60
CA THR A 215 -9.80 4.68 -9.62
C THR A 215 -10.74 4.82 -10.81
N PHE A 216 -12.02 5.03 -10.58
CA PHE A 216 -12.99 5.22 -11.64
C PHE A 216 -12.74 6.50 -12.43
N ALA A 217 -12.47 7.62 -11.74
CA ALA A 217 -12.13 8.88 -12.38
C ALA A 217 -10.85 8.78 -13.22
N ALA A 218 -9.81 8.11 -12.72
CA ALA A 218 -8.57 7.88 -13.46
C ALA A 218 -8.81 7.03 -14.73
N ALA A 219 -9.64 5.98 -14.62
CA ALA A 219 -10.00 5.13 -15.76
C ALA A 219 -10.76 5.91 -16.84
N LEU A 220 -11.72 6.77 -16.47
CA LEU A 220 -12.42 7.65 -17.41
C LEU A 220 -11.46 8.65 -18.06
N THR A 221 -10.60 9.28 -17.29
CA THR A 221 -9.61 10.25 -17.80
C THR A 221 -8.65 9.59 -18.79
N ALA A 222 -8.24 8.34 -18.55
CA ALA A 222 -7.36 7.61 -19.47
C ALA A 222 -7.99 7.35 -20.85
N VAL A 223 -9.32 7.20 -20.91
CA VAL A 223 -10.04 6.94 -22.17
C VAL A 223 -10.54 8.22 -22.83
N LEU A 224 -11.09 9.14 -22.07
CA LEU A 224 -11.77 10.35 -22.57
C LEU A 224 -10.85 11.59 -22.63
N GLY A 225 -9.64 11.48 -22.07
CA GLY A 225 -8.68 12.58 -22.02
C GLY A 225 -8.77 13.44 -20.75
N PRO A 226 -7.75 14.27 -20.52
CA PRO A 226 -7.73 15.23 -19.40
C PRO A 226 -8.83 16.27 -19.60
N GLY A 227 -9.67 16.47 -18.60
CA GLY A 227 -10.84 17.36 -18.66
C GLY A 227 -12.17 16.67 -18.92
N ALA A 228 -12.21 15.35 -18.98
CA ALA A 228 -13.47 14.60 -19.00
C ALA A 228 -14.26 14.88 -17.72
N GLU A 229 -15.34 15.63 -17.85
CA GLU A 229 -16.25 15.89 -16.74
C GLU A 229 -17.15 14.68 -16.47
N GLN A 230 -17.31 14.38 -15.19
CA GLN A 230 -18.28 13.39 -14.73
C GLN A 230 -19.56 14.10 -14.27
N ALA A 231 -20.70 13.53 -14.61
CA ALA A 231 -21.96 13.99 -14.08
C ALA A 231 -21.93 14.01 -12.54
N PRO A 232 -22.59 14.97 -11.89
CA PRO A 232 -22.76 14.94 -10.45
C PRO A 232 -23.35 13.59 -10.00
N PRO A 233 -22.89 13.02 -8.88
CA PRO A 233 -23.40 11.74 -8.42
C PRO A 233 -24.89 11.84 -8.08
N ALA A 234 -25.67 10.82 -8.41
CA ALA A 234 -27.05 10.68 -7.96
C ALA A 234 -27.10 10.57 -6.42
N LEU A 235 -26.16 9.82 -5.84
CA LEU A 235 -25.94 9.73 -4.41
C LEU A 235 -24.43 9.66 -4.14
N SER A 236 -23.95 10.36 -3.11
CA SER A 236 -22.58 10.26 -2.59
C SER A 236 -22.63 9.62 -1.21
N LEU A 237 -22.05 8.42 -1.09
CA LEU A 237 -22.12 7.61 0.12
C LEU A 237 -20.70 7.22 0.59
N SER A 238 -20.54 7.07 1.91
CA SER A 238 -19.20 6.91 2.53
C SER A 238 -18.77 5.45 2.77
N THR A 239 -19.64 4.45 2.57
CA THR A 239 -19.31 3.03 2.83
C THR A 239 -19.62 2.15 1.63
N THR A 240 -18.87 1.04 1.48
CA THR A 240 -19.13 0.03 0.46
C THR A 240 -20.51 -0.61 0.66
N ALA A 241 -20.88 -0.85 1.90
CA ALA A 241 -22.20 -1.40 2.25
C ALA A 241 -23.35 -0.47 1.82
N ALA A 242 -23.22 0.85 2.02
CA ALA A 242 -24.24 1.82 1.60
C ALA A 242 -24.37 1.91 0.06
N ILE A 243 -23.23 1.91 -0.68
CA ILE A 243 -23.24 1.85 -2.15
C ILE A 243 -23.96 0.59 -2.63
N ARG A 244 -23.64 -0.57 -2.04
CA ARG A 244 -24.29 -1.85 -2.38
C ARG A 244 -25.80 -1.81 -2.12
N ALA A 245 -26.21 -1.28 -0.96
CA ALA A 245 -27.64 -1.17 -0.62
C ALA A 245 -28.38 -0.25 -1.58
N ALA A 246 -27.81 0.91 -1.95
CA ALA A 246 -28.41 1.83 -2.91
C ALA A 246 -28.53 1.21 -4.32
N ALA A 247 -27.52 0.46 -4.76
CA ALA A 247 -27.55 -0.26 -6.04
C ALA A 247 -28.64 -1.35 -6.06
N LEU A 248 -28.77 -2.12 -4.98
CA LEU A 248 -29.84 -3.14 -4.82
C LEU A 248 -31.24 -2.52 -4.82
N ALA A 249 -31.39 -1.34 -4.20
CA ALA A 249 -32.64 -0.58 -4.21
C ALA A 249 -32.97 0.05 -5.58
N GLY A 250 -32.04 -0.02 -6.56
CA GLY A 250 -32.24 0.54 -7.89
C GLY A 250 -32.15 2.07 -7.93
N ALA A 251 -31.47 2.72 -6.98
CA ALA A 251 -31.37 4.17 -6.90
C ALA A 251 -30.70 4.78 -8.14
N ALA A 252 -29.60 4.20 -8.61
CA ALA A 252 -28.89 4.50 -9.87
C ALA A 252 -27.82 3.43 -10.12
N PRO A 253 -27.17 3.41 -11.30
CA PRO A 253 -25.98 2.59 -11.52
C PRO A 253 -24.88 2.92 -10.51
N ALA A 254 -24.13 1.91 -10.07
CA ALA A 254 -23.08 2.10 -9.07
C ALA A 254 -21.73 1.55 -9.53
N VAL A 255 -20.64 2.20 -9.11
CA VAL A 255 -19.27 1.70 -9.24
C VAL A 255 -18.80 1.19 -7.89
N ILE A 256 -18.50 -0.11 -7.81
CA ILE A 256 -18.23 -0.79 -6.55
C ILE A 256 -17.20 -1.92 -6.77
N SER A 257 -16.53 -2.36 -5.70
CA SER A 257 -15.66 -3.55 -5.72
C SER A 257 -16.45 -4.80 -6.12
N GLU A 258 -15.91 -5.61 -7.04
CA GLU A 258 -16.47 -6.93 -7.38
C GLU A 258 -16.59 -7.83 -6.12
N LEU A 259 -15.67 -7.70 -5.17
CA LEU A 259 -15.69 -8.46 -3.93
C LEU A 259 -16.95 -8.17 -3.09
N ALA A 260 -17.44 -6.93 -3.16
CA ALA A 260 -18.60 -6.51 -2.35
C ALA A 260 -19.94 -7.00 -2.90
N VAL A 261 -19.99 -7.36 -4.16
CA VAL A 261 -21.23 -7.70 -4.88
C VAL A 261 -21.20 -9.09 -5.51
N ALA A 262 -20.18 -9.88 -5.21
CA ALA A 262 -20.00 -11.21 -5.82
C ALA A 262 -21.23 -12.10 -5.66
N ASP A 263 -21.80 -12.17 -4.47
CA ASP A 263 -23.00 -12.96 -4.19
C ASP A 263 -24.26 -12.36 -4.86
N ASP A 264 -24.37 -11.03 -4.89
CA ASP A 264 -25.51 -10.37 -5.54
C ASP A 264 -25.49 -10.58 -7.05
N LEU A 265 -24.31 -10.63 -7.66
CA LEU A 265 -24.14 -10.93 -9.09
C LEU A 265 -24.44 -12.41 -9.37
N ALA A 266 -24.00 -13.31 -8.50
CA ALA A 266 -24.28 -14.75 -8.64
C ALA A 266 -25.79 -15.06 -8.50
N ASP A 267 -26.45 -14.39 -7.55
CA ASP A 267 -27.89 -14.54 -7.30
C ASP A 267 -28.78 -13.75 -8.28
N GLY A 268 -28.18 -12.93 -9.15
CA GLY A 268 -28.90 -12.08 -10.10
C GLY A 268 -29.63 -10.89 -9.45
N ARG A 269 -29.35 -10.56 -8.21
CA ARG A 269 -29.89 -9.39 -7.52
C ARG A 269 -29.31 -8.08 -8.08
N LEU A 270 -28.09 -8.14 -8.59
CA LEU A 270 -27.45 -7.09 -9.37
C LEU A 270 -26.98 -7.67 -10.70
N VAL A 271 -26.84 -6.80 -11.70
CA VAL A 271 -26.32 -7.14 -13.02
C VAL A 271 -25.07 -6.32 -13.27
N ALA A 272 -23.97 -7.00 -13.60
CA ALA A 272 -22.73 -6.34 -14.01
C ALA A 272 -22.85 -5.83 -15.46
N VAL A 273 -22.48 -4.58 -15.66
CA VAL A 273 -22.43 -3.92 -16.95
C VAL A 273 -20.98 -3.97 -17.46
N GLN A 274 -20.78 -4.45 -18.68
CA GLN A 274 -19.44 -4.50 -19.26
C GLN A 274 -18.99 -3.13 -19.75
N THR A 275 -17.78 -2.75 -19.37
CA THR A 275 -17.14 -1.49 -19.73
C THR A 275 -15.75 -1.77 -20.31
N PRO A 276 -15.67 -2.35 -21.54
CA PRO A 276 -14.42 -2.88 -22.07
C PRO A 276 -13.36 -1.81 -22.31
N GLU A 277 -13.75 -0.54 -22.42
CA GLU A 277 -12.84 0.59 -22.60
C GLU A 277 -12.10 0.97 -21.29
N LEU A 278 -12.64 0.60 -20.11
CA LEU A 278 -12.12 1.02 -18.82
C LEU A 278 -11.29 -0.07 -18.16
N ASP A 279 -10.07 0.26 -17.76
CA ASP A 279 -9.32 -0.58 -16.82
C ASP A 279 -9.71 -0.21 -15.38
N LEU A 280 -10.57 -1.02 -14.79
CA LEU A 280 -11.09 -0.85 -13.46
C LEU A 280 -10.34 -1.68 -12.40
N ARG A 281 -9.18 -2.23 -12.75
CA ARG A 281 -8.30 -2.94 -11.79
C ARG A 281 -7.60 -1.94 -10.89
N ARG A 282 -7.43 -2.33 -9.63
CA ARG A 282 -6.72 -1.52 -8.64
C ARG A 282 -5.86 -2.37 -7.72
N THR A 283 -4.83 -1.76 -7.19
CA THR A 283 -3.94 -2.40 -6.22
C THR A 283 -4.37 -2.02 -4.81
N LEU A 284 -4.50 -3.02 -3.95
CA LEU A 284 -4.67 -2.85 -2.51
C LEU A 284 -3.28 -2.78 -1.88
N ARG A 285 -3.00 -1.75 -1.08
CA ARG A 285 -1.67 -1.48 -0.53
C ARG A 285 -1.72 -1.35 0.99
N ALA A 286 -0.76 -1.97 1.65
CA ALA A 286 -0.34 -1.52 2.97
C ALA A 286 0.59 -0.33 2.80
N VAL A 287 0.42 0.73 3.59
CA VAL A 287 1.22 1.96 3.54
C VAL A 287 1.69 2.34 4.94
N TRP A 288 2.90 2.92 5.03
CA TRP A 288 3.50 3.37 6.28
C TRP A 288 4.45 4.53 6.02
N ASP A 289 4.75 5.28 7.06
CA ASP A 289 5.72 6.37 7.04
C ASP A 289 7.10 5.91 7.58
N GLY A 290 8.16 6.66 7.27
CA GLY A 290 9.51 6.44 7.78
C GLY A 290 10.39 5.58 6.89
N ALA A 291 10.88 4.43 7.37
CA ALA A 291 11.82 3.58 6.65
C ALA A 291 11.19 2.84 5.47
N ALA A 292 12.03 2.39 4.51
CA ALA A 292 11.57 1.61 3.35
C ALA A 292 10.95 0.26 3.73
N SER A 293 11.40 -0.33 4.84
CA SER A 293 10.80 -1.53 5.43
C SER A 293 9.58 -1.17 6.30
N PRO A 294 8.56 -2.04 6.38
CA PRO A 294 7.43 -1.83 7.27
C PRO A 294 7.87 -1.65 8.73
N PRO A 295 7.14 -0.83 9.54
CA PRO A 295 7.45 -0.67 10.94
C PRO A 295 7.59 -2.01 11.65
N SER A 296 8.62 -2.15 12.51
CA SER A 296 8.88 -3.39 13.24
C SER A 296 7.75 -3.80 14.17
N GLY A 297 7.75 -5.08 14.56
CA GLY A 297 6.73 -5.65 15.44
C GLY A 297 5.42 -5.96 14.69
N ALA A 298 4.28 -5.77 15.36
CA ALA A 298 2.97 -6.24 14.92
C ALA A 298 2.54 -5.76 13.52
N ALA A 299 2.96 -4.56 13.09
CA ALA A 299 2.65 -4.04 11.76
C ALA A 299 3.35 -4.86 10.66
N ARG A 300 4.65 -5.13 10.83
CA ARG A 300 5.44 -5.96 9.90
C ARG A 300 4.92 -7.39 9.88
N ASP A 301 4.63 -7.95 11.04
CA ASP A 301 4.13 -9.32 11.16
C ASP A 301 2.77 -9.48 10.48
N LEU A 302 1.87 -8.50 10.63
CA LEU A 302 0.59 -8.48 9.93
C LEU A 302 0.77 -8.43 8.40
N ILE A 303 1.66 -7.57 7.88
CA ILE A 303 1.93 -7.52 6.44
C ILE A 303 2.50 -8.84 5.94
N ALA A 304 3.48 -9.42 6.65
CA ALA A 304 4.09 -10.70 6.30
C ALA A 304 3.06 -11.83 6.29
N HIS A 305 2.17 -11.87 7.29
CA HIS A 305 1.06 -12.82 7.37
C HIS A 305 0.13 -12.71 6.16
N ILE A 306 -0.32 -11.49 5.81
CA ILE A 306 -1.20 -11.25 4.65
C ILE A 306 -0.55 -11.76 3.36
N LEU A 307 0.71 -11.42 3.12
CA LEU A 307 1.46 -11.82 1.92
C LEU A 307 1.67 -13.34 1.86
N GLY A 308 1.97 -13.97 3.00
CA GLY A 308 2.11 -15.42 3.12
C GLY A 308 0.81 -16.17 2.77
N ARG A 309 -0.33 -15.67 3.22
CA ARG A 309 -1.67 -16.23 2.87
C ARG A 309 -1.95 -16.13 1.38
N GLN A 310 -1.69 -15.00 0.75
CA GLN A 310 -1.91 -14.83 -0.69
C GLN A 310 -1.07 -15.79 -1.53
N THR A 311 0.18 -16.00 -1.13
CA THR A 311 1.06 -16.97 -1.79
C THR A 311 0.50 -18.39 -1.67
N ARG A 312 0.03 -18.78 -0.47
CA ARG A 312 -0.61 -20.07 -0.24
C ARG A 312 -1.90 -20.25 -1.06
N GLN A 313 -2.75 -19.23 -1.14
CA GLN A 313 -3.99 -19.27 -1.93
C GLN A 313 -3.72 -19.39 -3.44
N ARG A 314 -2.77 -18.62 -3.96
CA ARG A 314 -2.36 -18.71 -5.40
C ARG A 314 -1.82 -20.09 -5.75
N ARG A 315 -1.03 -20.71 -4.87
CA ARG A 315 -0.53 -22.09 -5.08
C ARG A 315 -1.68 -23.10 -5.11
N ARG A 316 -2.63 -23.02 -4.18
CA ARG A 316 -3.81 -23.89 -4.14
C ARG A 316 -4.70 -23.74 -5.38
N ALA A 317 -4.93 -22.51 -5.86
CA ALA A 317 -5.70 -22.24 -7.07
C ALA A 317 -5.03 -22.82 -8.33
N ARG A 318 -3.70 -22.73 -8.44
CA ARG A 318 -2.93 -23.34 -9.55
C ARG A 318 -2.99 -24.86 -9.54
N THR A 319 -2.93 -25.47 -8.36
CA THR A 319 -3.02 -26.94 -8.22
C THR A 319 -4.40 -27.45 -8.63
N ARG A 320 -5.48 -26.76 -8.22
CA ARG A 320 -6.85 -27.11 -8.61
C ARG A 320 -7.07 -27.01 -10.13
N ARG A 321 -6.55 -25.96 -10.79
CA ARG A 321 -6.65 -25.83 -12.26
C ARG A 321 -5.89 -26.92 -13.02
N ARG A 322 -4.75 -27.38 -12.50
CA ARG A 322 -3.99 -28.49 -13.12
C ARG A 322 -4.67 -29.84 -12.92
N GLY A 323 -5.39 -30.05 -11.82
CA GLY A 323 -6.14 -31.29 -11.56
C GLY A 323 -7.37 -31.46 -12.44
N THR A 324 -8.02 -30.34 -12.85
CA THR A 324 -9.23 -30.38 -13.69
C THR A 324 -8.89 -30.64 -15.17
N THR A 325 -7.69 -30.33 -15.63
CA THR A 325 -7.26 -30.61 -17.03
C THR A 325 -6.73 -32.04 -17.23
N ALA A 326 -6.42 -32.77 -16.15
CA ALA A 326 -5.94 -34.16 -16.23
C ALA A 326 -7.07 -35.20 -16.21
N GLY A 327 -8.32 -34.80 -15.96
CA GLY A 327 -9.48 -35.70 -15.81
C GLY A 327 -10.43 -35.76 -17.04
N SER A 328 -10.12 -35.08 -18.14
CA SER A 328 -10.98 -35.05 -19.33
C SER A 328 -10.39 -35.81 -20.54
N GLY A 329 -9.50 -36.77 -20.31
CA GLY A 329 -8.88 -37.61 -21.32
C GLY A 329 -8.97 -39.09 -20.97
N SER A 330 -10.18 -39.62 -20.89
CA SER A 330 -10.43 -41.07 -20.92
C SER A 330 -11.78 -41.33 -21.55
#